data_e9c4047a5ce14c1b77506fef6018d569
#
_entry.id   e9c4047a5ce14c1b77506fef6018d569
#
_cell.length_a   1.000
_cell.length_b   1.000
_cell.length_c   1.000
_cell.angle_alpha   90.00
_cell.angle_beta   90.00
_cell.angle_gamma   90.00
#
_symmetry.space_group_name_H-M   'P 1'
#
loop_
_entity.id
_entity.type
_entity.pdbx_description
1 polymer ?
#
loop_
_entity_poly.entity_id
_entity_poly.type
_entity_poly.pdbx_seq_one_letter_code
_entity_poly.pdbx_strand_id
1 'polypeptide(L)'
;DPALRRVHAINAEPAAAEYARILGKDPGQLTPFTFAAHPLVVRIGGAHHVRAIQQVDANGDLIFFSAIDEGVVLTLAEPQDMAAHLAAALDALRGEGEAPAILACDCILRRLEALEKQKTGEISGILRDHGVVGFSTYGEQLNAMHVNQTMTGVALYPPEDSDG
;
A
#
# COMPACT_ATOMS: atom_id res chain seq x y z
N ASP A 1 -13.68 -16.94 -1.97
CA ASP A 1 -13.20 -17.61 -3.19
C ASP A 1 -11.75 -17.18 -3.47
N PRO A 2 -10.74 -17.97 -3.07
CA PRO A 2 -9.33 -17.61 -3.25
C PRO A 2 -8.92 -17.50 -4.72
N ALA A 3 -9.48 -18.33 -5.60
CA ALA A 3 -9.13 -18.34 -7.02
C ALA A 3 -9.54 -17.05 -7.74
N LEU A 4 -10.63 -16.44 -7.30
CA LEU A 4 -11.15 -15.16 -7.82
C LEU A 4 -10.73 -13.97 -6.94
N ARG A 5 -10.01 -14.20 -5.85
CA ARG A 5 -9.65 -13.18 -4.84
C ARG A 5 -10.87 -12.42 -4.34
N ARG A 6 -11.96 -13.15 -4.14
CA ARG A 6 -13.27 -12.61 -3.83
C ARG A 6 -13.67 -12.99 -2.40
N VAL A 7 -14.15 -12.00 -1.66
CA VAL A 7 -14.70 -12.16 -0.31
C VAL A 7 -16.19 -11.87 -0.34
N HIS A 8 -16.98 -12.90 -0.03
CA HIS A 8 -18.44 -12.84 0.00
C HIS A 8 -18.98 -12.33 1.34
N ALA A 9 -18.32 -12.70 2.42
CA ALA A 9 -18.76 -12.36 3.77
C ALA A 9 -17.59 -11.98 4.68
N ILE A 10 -17.82 -11.02 5.56
CA ILE A 10 -16.97 -10.63 6.68
C ILE A 10 -17.85 -10.69 7.93
N ASN A 11 -17.40 -11.38 9.00
CA ASN A 11 -18.18 -11.53 10.24
C ASN A 11 -19.59 -12.15 9.99
N ALA A 12 -19.70 -13.06 9.02
CA ALA A 12 -20.96 -13.67 8.56
C ALA A 12 -21.98 -12.71 7.93
N GLU A 13 -21.60 -11.46 7.65
CA GLU A 13 -22.41 -10.46 6.96
C GLU A 13 -21.88 -10.23 5.52
N PRO A 14 -22.69 -9.73 4.58
CA PRO A 14 -22.24 -9.41 3.23
C PRO A 14 -21.02 -8.48 3.25
N ALA A 15 -19.97 -8.84 2.51
CA ALA A 15 -18.64 -8.26 2.68
C ALA A 15 -18.58 -6.73 2.52
N ALA A 16 -19.20 -6.18 1.45
CA ALA A 16 -19.20 -4.73 1.24
C ALA A 16 -20.03 -4.00 2.29
N ALA A 17 -21.17 -4.59 2.73
CA ALA A 17 -22.02 -3.99 3.75
C ALA A 17 -21.30 -3.93 5.10
N GLU A 18 -20.64 -5.02 5.48
CA GLU A 18 -19.91 -5.08 6.76
C GLU A 18 -18.68 -4.15 6.74
N TYR A 19 -17.94 -4.12 5.66
CA TYR A 19 -16.82 -3.18 5.51
C TYR A 19 -17.29 -1.72 5.62
N ALA A 20 -18.37 -1.36 4.91
CA ALA A 20 -18.96 -0.02 4.99
C ALA A 20 -19.44 0.30 6.41
N ARG A 21 -20.12 -0.65 7.08
CA ARG A 21 -20.57 -0.51 8.46
C ARG A 21 -19.41 -0.22 9.43
N ILE A 22 -18.29 -0.94 9.29
CA ILE A 22 -17.09 -0.71 10.12
C ILE A 22 -16.54 0.70 9.91
N LEU A 23 -16.64 1.24 8.70
CA LEU A 23 -16.19 2.60 8.36
C LEU A 23 -17.23 3.69 8.70
N GLY A 24 -18.43 3.33 9.14
CA GLY A 24 -19.53 4.28 9.35
C GLY A 24 -20.04 4.91 8.04
N LYS A 25 -20.00 4.16 6.93
CA LYS A 25 -20.37 4.60 5.58
C LYS A 25 -21.50 3.74 5.02
N ASP A 26 -22.17 4.24 3.97
CA ASP A 26 -23.07 3.43 3.16
C ASP A 26 -22.26 2.60 2.14
N PRO A 27 -22.72 1.36 1.78
CA PRO A 27 -22.06 0.56 0.76
C PRO A 27 -21.91 1.28 -0.60
N GLY A 28 -22.85 2.14 -0.98
CA GLY A 28 -22.76 2.96 -2.18
C GLY A 28 -21.68 4.04 -2.18
N GLN A 29 -21.06 4.31 -1.03
CA GLN A 29 -19.96 5.25 -0.87
C GLN A 29 -18.57 4.58 -0.97
N LEU A 30 -18.53 3.27 -1.18
CA LEU A 30 -17.29 2.53 -1.34
C LEU A 30 -16.70 2.78 -2.72
N THR A 31 -15.63 3.54 -2.77
CA THR A 31 -14.89 3.92 -3.98
C THR A 31 -13.43 3.47 -3.88
N PRO A 32 -12.66 3.45 -4.98
CA PRO A 32 -11.22 3.19 -4.92
C PRO A 32 -10.47 4.09 -3.92
N PHE A 33 -10.90 5.34 -3.75
CA PHE A 33 -10.34 6.25 -2.76
C PHE A 33 -10.64 5.79 -1.32
N THR A 34 -11.87 5.30 -1.07
CA THR A 34 -12.23 4.73 0.23
C THR A 34 -11.31 3.55 0.58
N PHE A 35 -11.07 2.65 -0.37
CA PHE A 35 -10.21 1.49 -0.18
C PHE A 35 -8.74 1.88 0.06
N ALA A 36 -8.26 2.89 -0.65
CA ALA A 36 -6.91 3.42 -0.46
C ALA A 36 -6.73 4.09 0.91
N ALA A 37 -7.75 4.83 1.38
CA ALA A 37 -7.71 5.55 2.64
C ALA A 37 -7.92 4.65 3.88
N HIS A 38 -8.56 3.49 3.72
CA HIS A 38 -8.93 2.57 4.81
C HIS A 38 -8.52 1.12 4.50
N PRO A 39 -7.21 0.83 4.37
CA PRO A 39 -6.75 -0.48 3.97
C PRO A 39 -7.01 -1.55 5.03
N LEU A 40 -7.28 -2.76 4.56
CA LEU A 40 -7.29 -3.95 5.39
C LEU A 40 -5.90 -4.57 5.44
N VAL A 41 -5.52 -5.13 6.57
CA VAL A 41 -4.23 -5.80 6.76
C VAL A 41 -4.44 -7.21 7.33
N VAL A 42 -3.51 -8.10 6.99
CA VAL A 42 -3.34 -9.40 7.63
C VAL A 42 -2.02 -9.43 8.38
N ARG A 43 -1.95 -10.19 9.47
CA ARG A 43 -0.71 -10.38 10.21
C ARG A 43 -0.07 -11.71 9.83
N ILE A 44 1.13 -11.66 9.26
CA ILE A 44 1.90 -12.83 8.84
C ILE A 44 3.32 -12.68 9.39
N GLY A 45 3.82 -13.69 10.10
CA GLY A 45 5.17 -13.66 10.64
C GLY A 45 5.48 -12.50 11.59
N GLY A 46 4.46 -11.95 12.26
CA GLY A 46 4.61 -10.80 13.16
C GLY A 46 4.51 -9.43 12.47
N ALA A 47 4.54 -9.36 11.15
CA ALA A 47 4.38 -8.14 10.35
C ALA A 47 2.96 -8.00 9.79
N HIS A 48 2.54 -6.76 9.56
CA HIS A 48 1.26 -6.45 8.92
C HIS A 48 1.47 -6.26 7.42
N HIS A 49 0.61 -6.91 6.63
CA HIS A 49 0.64 -6.83 5.16
C HIS A 49 -0.71 -6.37 4.65
N VAL A 50 -0.71 -5.34 3.84
CA VAL A 50 -1.94 -4.81 3.26
C VAL A 50 -2.56 -5.86 2.32
N ARG A 51 -3.89 -5.99 2.44
CA ARG A 51 -4.77 -6.68 1.51
C ARG A 51 -5.70 -5.65 0.90
N ALA A 52 -5.26 -5.07 -0.21
CA ALA A 52 -5.98 -3.97 -0.83
C ALA A 52 -7.22 -4.46 -1.57
N ILE A 53 -8.35 -3.79 -1.32
CA ILE A 53 -9.59 -4.01 -2.07
C ILE A 53 -9.47 -3.29 -3.40
N GLN A 54 -9.81 -3.98 -4.48
CA GLN A 54 -9.85 -3.45 -5.84
C GLN A 54 -11.18 -2.77 -6.14
N GLN A 55 -12.27 -3.46 -5.83
CA GLN A 55 -13.63 -3.01 -6.14
C GLN A 55 -14.69 -3.81 -5.36
N VAL A 56 -15.90 -3.29 -5.36
CA VAL A 56 -17.12 -4.03 -5.04
C VAL A 56 -17.70 -4.54 -6.35
N ASP A 57 -18.09 -5.80 -6.42
CA ASP A 57 -18.78 -6.33 -7.59
C ASP A 57 -20.31 -6.10 -7.53
N ALA A 58 -21.01 -6.52 -8.58
CA ALA A 58 -22.47 -6.35 -8.68
C ALA A 58 -23.28 -7.10 -7.61
N ASN A 59 -22.67 -8.09 -6.94
CA ASN A 59 -23.31 -8.87 -5.88
C ASN A 59 -23.00 -8.31 -4.47
N GLY A 60 -22.18 -7.27 -4.37
CA GLY A 60 -21.72 -6.73 -3.09
C GLY A 60 -20.52 -7.49 -2.50
N ASP A 61 -19.85 -8.30 -3.30
CA ASP A 61 -18.63 -8.98 -2.89
C ASP A 61 -17.42 -8.04 -3.02
N LEU A 62 -16.42 -8.22 -2.16
CA LEU A 62 -15.17 -7.47 -2.26
C LEU A 62 -14.14 -8.24 -3.07
N ILE A 63 -13.64 -7.63 -4.14
CA ILE A 63 -12.55 -8.17 -4.96
C ILE A 63 -11.23 -7.55 -4.49
N PHE A 64 -10.21 -8.39 -4.28
CA PHE A 64 -8.90 -7.97 -3.80
C PHE A 64 -7.85 -7.98 -4.92
N PHE A 65 -6.82 -7.12 -4.80
CA PHE A 65 -5.67 -7.14 -5.72
C PHE A 65 -4.79 -8.36 -5.49
N SER A 66 -4.59 -8.75 -4.23
CA SER A 66 -3.74 -9.87 -3.83
C SER A 66 -4.55 -11.07 -3.36
N ALA A 67 -3.87 -12.21 -3.20
CA ALA A 67 -4.49 -13.44 -2.69
C ALA A 67 -5.12 -13.22 -1.31
N ILE A 68 -6.27 -13.84 -1.12
CA ILE A 68 -7.04 -13.84 0.13
C ILE A 68 -7.60 -15.25 0.33
N ASP A 69 -7.53 -15.78 1.54
CA ASP A 69 -8.00 -17.11 1.88
C ASP A 69 -9.18 -17.06 2.86
N GLU A 70 -9.91 -18.16 2.94
CA GLU A 70 -11.00 -18.33 3.89
C GLU A 70 -10.46 -18.37 5.33
N GLY A 71 -11.19 -17.75 6.25
CA GLY A 71 -10.83 -17.74 7.67
C GLY A 71 -9.70 -16.77 8.04
N VAL A 72 -9.24 -15.94 7.10
CA VAL A 72 -8.23 -14.92 7.37
C VAL A 72 -8.80 -13.84 8.27
N VAL A 73 -8.06 -13.46 9.30
CA VAL A 73 -8.38 -12.32 10.15
C VAL A 73 -7.93 -11.05 9.45
N LEU A 74 -8.90 -10.24 9.01
CA LEU A 74 -8.68 -8.91 8.45
C LEU A 74 -8.82 -7.86 9.56
N THR A 75 -7.85 -6.96 9.63
CA THR A 75 -7.86 -5.83 10.55
C THR A 75 -7.89 -4.54 9.76
N LEU A 76 -8.75 -3.60 10.14
CA LEU A 76 -8.72 -2.25 9.57
C LEU A 76 -7.46 -1.54 10.08
N ALA A 77 -6.62 -1.07 9.15
CA ALA A 77 -5.43 -0.33 9.50
C ALA A 77 -5.75 1.15 9.72
N GLU A 78 -5.10 1.76 10.70
CA GLU A 78 -5.09 3.19 10.87
C GLU A 78 -3.95 3.78 10.02
N PRO A 79 -4.26 4.63 9.02
CA PRO A 79 -3.23 5.22 8.16
C PRO A 79 -2.40 6.24 8.95
N GLN A 80 -1.08 6.14 8.82
CA GLN A 80 -0.14 7.14 9.32
C GLN A 80 0.05 8.29 8.32
N ASP A 81 0.78 9.33 8.71
CA ASP A 81 1.18 10.38 7.77
C ASP A 81 2.15 9.82 6.73
N MET A 82 1.66 9.69 5.50
CA MET A 82 2.39 9.05 4.41
C MET A 82 3.63 9.85 3.98
N ALA A 83 3.61 11.18 4.11
CA ALA A 83 4.74 12.03 3.74
C ALA A 83 5.85 11.93 4.78
N ALA A 84 5.51 12.07 6.06
CA ALA A 84 6.48 11.92 7.15
C ALA A 84 7.10 10.52 7.18
N HIS A 85 6.29 9.47 6.98
CA HIS A 85 6.79 8.09 6.92
C HIS A 85 7.72 7.87 5.72
N LEU A 86 7.37 8.40 4.54
CA LEU A 86 8.21 8.29 3.33
C LEU A 86 9.54 9.01 3.52
N ALA A 87 9.52 10.25 4.03
CA ALA A 87 10.74 11.02 4.28
C ALA A 87 11.66 10.26 5.25
N ALA A 88 11.14 9.80 6.39
CA ALA A 88 11.92 9.05 7.36
C ALA A 88 12.53 7.76 6.79
N ALA A 89 11.77 7.03 5.95
CA ALA A 89 12.26 5.81 5.31
C ALA A 89 13.38 6.09 4.29
N LEU A 90 13.27 7.17 3.52
CA LEU A 90 14.30 7.57 2.55
C LEU A 90 15.52 8.17 3.23
N ASP A 91 15.34 8.96 4.30
CA ASP A 91 16.45 9.46 5.12
C ASP A 91 17.28 8.33 5.72
N ALA A 92 16.63 7.26 6.17
CA ALA A 92 17.32 6.09 6.70
C ALA A 92 18.22 5.37 5.66
N LEU A 93 17.96 5.54 4.36
CA LEU A 93 18.80 4.98 3.30
C LEU A 93 20.06 5.81 3.02
N ARG A 94 20.10 7.08 3.43
CA ARG A 94 21.27 7.96 3.16
C ARG A 94 22.51 7.52 3.90
N GLY A 95 22.37 6.97 5.11
CA GLY A 95 23.52 6.64 5.96
C GLY A 95 24.40 7.87 6.26
N GLU A 96 25.70 7.62 6.50
CA GLU A 96 26.70 8.68 6.72
C GLU A 96 27.45 9.07 5.44
N GLY A 97 27.19 8.37 4.32
CA GLY A 97 27.88 8.55 3.05
C GLY A 97 27.09 9.36 2.02
N GLU A 98 27.49 9.22 0.76
CA GLU A 98 26.83 9.81 -0.37
C GLU A 98 25.45 9.17 -0.57
N ALA A 99 24.44 10.00 -0.91
CA ALA A 99 23.07 9.54 -1.10
C ALA A 99 22.97 8.56 -2.28
N PRO A 100 22.29 7.42 -2.13
CA PRO A 100 22.12 6.47 -3.23
C PRO A 100 21.21 7.02 -4.32
N ALA A 101 21.40 6.55 -5.55
CA ALA A 101 20.38 6.66 -6.58
C ALA A 101 19.31 5.60 -6.33
N ILE A 102 18.03 5.97 -6.34
CA ILE A 102 16.95 5.06 -6.00
C ILE A 102 16.05 4.85 -7.21
N LEU A 103 15.88 3.59 -7.64
CA LEU A 103 14.88 3.18 -8.61
C LEU A 103 13.71 2.55 -7.85
N ALA A 104 12.51 3.17 -7.93
CA ALA A 104 11.35 2.75 -7.15
C ALA A 104 10.16 2.33 -8.02
N CYS A 105 9.40 1.37 -7.49
CA CYS A 105 8.06 0.99 -7.93
C CYS A 105 7.08 1.44 -6.84
N ASP A 106 6.14 2.32 -7.17
CA ASP A 106 5.19 2.89 -6.22
C ASP A 106 3.76 2.48 -6.56
N CYS A 107 3.06 1.89 -5.58
CA CYS A 107 1.70 1.42 -5.78
C CYS A 107 0.75 2.56 -6.15
N ILE A 108 -0.07 2.34 -7.17
CA ILE A 108 -1.10 3.31 -7.59
C ILE A 108 -2.03 3.72 -6.44
N LEU A 109 -2.27 2.83 -5.46
CA LEU A 109 -3.10 3.13 -4.30
C LEU A 109 -2.48 4.22 -3.41
N ARG A 110 -1.15 4.27 -3.29
CA ARG A 110 -0.45 5.35 -2.59
C ARG A 110 -0.65 6.68 -3.31
N ARG A 111 -0.59 6.67 -4.65
CA ARG A 111 -0.87 7.87 -5.46
C ARG A 111 -2.32 8.34 -5.29
N LEU A 112 -3.30 7.41 -5.27
CA LEU A 112 -4.70 7.75 -5.02
C LEU A 112 -4.88 8.35 -3.62
N GLU A 113 -4.24 7.78 -2.60
CA GLU A 113 -4.25 8.33 -1.25
C GLU A 113 -3.63 9.74 -1.20
N ALA A 114 -2.49 9.95 -1.88
CA ALA A 114 -1.83 11.26 -1.96
C ALA A 114 -2.70 12.31 -2.65
N LEU A 115 -3.46 11.92 -3.68
CA LEU A 115 -4.43 12.77 -4.36
C LEU A 115 -5.59 13.14 -3.43
N GLU A 116 -6.19 12.17 -2.78
CA GLU A 116 -7.30 12.35 -1.84
C GLU A 116 -6.92 13.29 -0.69
N LYS A 117 -5.73 13.09 -0.12
CA LYS A 117 -5.19 13.90 0.98
C LYS A 117 -4.51 15.19 0.53
N GLN A 118 -4.53 15.52 -0.76
CA GLN A 118 -3.88 16.70 -1.37
C GLN A 118 -2.36 16.78 -1.08
N LYS A 119 -1.70 15.63 -0.92
CA LYS A 119 -0.27 15.51 -0.59
C LYS A 119 0.65 15.25 -1.79
N THR A 120 0.13 15.26 -3.02
CA THR A 120 0.91 14.92 -4.22
C THR A 120 2.14 15.81 -4.40
N GLY A 121 2.02 17.10 -4.13
CA GLY A 121 3.17 18.06 -4.24
C GLY A 121 4.24 17.77 -3.18
N GLU A 122 3.84 17.51 -1.95
CA GLU A 122 4.73 17.14 -0.83
C GLU A 122 5.49 15.85 -1.11
N ILE A 123 4.77 14.80 -1.51
CA ILE A 123 5.36 13.49 -1.87
C ILE A 123 6.34 13.64 -3.05
N SER A 124 5.97 14.39 -4.10
CA SER A 124 6.86 14.63 -5.25
C SER A 124 8.12 15.38 -4.84
N GLY A 125 8.01 16.34 -3.92
CA GLY A 125 9.15 17.05 -3.35
C GLY A 125 10.11 16.08 -2.64
N ILE A 126 9.60 15.26 -1.72
CA ILE A 126 10.37 14.27 -0.97
C ILE A 126 11.10 13.31 -1.94
N LEU A 127 10.41 12.75 -2.93
CA LEU A 127 11.01 11.83 -3.89
C LEU A 127 12.15 12.49 -4.69
N ARG A 128 11.93 13.72 -5.17
CA ARG A 128 12.95 14.48 -5.90
C ARG A 128 14.18 14.77 -5.03
N ASP A 129 13.96 15.22 -3.80
CA ASP A 129 15.02 15.64 -2.88
C ASP A 129 15.89 14.43 -2.40
N HIS A 130 15.36 13.22 -2.57
CA HIS A 130 16.07 11.96 -2.31
C HIS A 130 16.56 11.24 -3.58
N GLY A 131 16.50 11.89 -4.75
CA GLY A 131 16.99 11.29 -5.99
C GLY A 131 16.22 10.04 -6.44
N VAL A 132 14.95 9.93 -6.05
CA VAL A 132 14.11 8.79 -6.42
C VAL A 132 13.57 8.97 -7.83
N VAL A 133 13.79 7.97 -8.67
CA VAL A 133 13.17 7.82 -9.99
C VAL A 133 12.38 6.52 -10.03
N GLY A 134 11.29 6.46 -10.81
CA GLY A 134 10.49 5.25 -10.86
C GLY A 134 9.17 5.43 -11.56
N PHE A 135 8.27 4.48 -11.32
CA PHE A 135 6.95 4.44 -11.96
C PHE A 135 5.90 3.85 -11.00
N SER A 136 4.62 4.11 -11.33
CA SER A 136 3.51 3.54 -10.57
C SER A 136 3.16 2.14 -11.06
N THR A 137 2.76 1.28 -10.11
CA THR A 137 2.40 -0.12 -10.32
C THR A 137 1.04 -0.43 -9.73
N TYR A 138 0.47 -1.59 -10.05
CA TYR A 138 -0.77 -2.10 -9.43
C TYR A 138 -0.51 -3.09 -8.29
N GLY A 139 0.71 -3.20 -7.84
CA GLY A 139 1.20 -4.03 -6.76
C GLY A 139 2.67 -4.34 -6.98
N GLU A 140 3.40 -4.44 -5.89
CA GLU A 140 4.84 -4.61 -5.86
C GLU A 140 5.18 -6.02 -5.40
N GLN A 141 6.41 -6.44 -5.71
CA GLN A 141 6.99 -7.66 -5.22
C GLN A 141 8.04 -7.31 -4.17
N LEU A 142 7.88 -7.86 -2.96
CA LEU A 142 8.89 -7.78 -1.91
C LEU A 142 9.21 -9.20 -1.45
N ASN A 143 10.47 -9.64 -1.66
CA ASN A 143 10.85 -11.04 -1.50
C ASN A 143 9.94 -11.94 -2.35
N ALA A 144 9.32 -12.95 -1.77
CA ALA A 144 8.40 -13.87 -2.46
C ALA A 144 6.92 -13.46 -2.32
N MET A 145 6.63 -12.23 -1.91
CA MET A 145 5.28 -11.80 -1.54
C MET A 145 4.80 -10.64 -2.42
N HIS A 146 3.58 -10.75 -2.94
CA HIS A 146 2.87 -9.64 -3.56
C HIS A 146 2.36 -8.69 -2.46
N VAL A 147 2.72 -7.43 -2.55
CA VAL A 147 2.34 -6.36 -1.60
C VAL A 147 1.62 -5.23 -2.32
N ASN A 148 0.77 -4.52 -1.59
CA ASN A 148 0.02 -3.36 -2.08
C ASN A 148 0.19 -2.19 -1.11
N GLN A 149 -0.12 -0.98 -1.58
CA GLN A 149 0.06 0.28 -0.83
C GLN A 149 1.48 0.45 -0.29
N THR A 150 2.45 -0.04 -1.03
CA THR A 150 3.87 0.04 -0.72
C THR A 150 4.62 0.82 -1.79
N MET A 151 5.82 1.25 -1.46
CA MET A 151 6.85 1.61 -2.40
C MET A 151 8.01 0.63 -2.17
N THR A 152 8.42 -0.06 -3.21
CA THR A 152 9.59 -0.95 -3.20
C THR A 152 10.61 -0.44 -4.21
N GLY A 153 11.87 -0.83 -4.06
CA GLY A 153 12.89 -0.34 -4.96
C GLY A 153 14.27 -0.88 -4.68
N VAL A 154 15.23 -0.34 -5.41
CA VAL A 154 16.66 -0.63 -5.24
C VAL A 154 17.39 0.68 -5.00
N ALA A 155 18.16 0.75 -3.93
CA ALA A 155 19.10 1.82 -3.66
C ALA A 155 20.49 1.42 -4.17
N LEU A 156 21.05 2.23 -5.05
CA LEU A 156 22.37 2.03 -5.67
C LEU A 156 23.34 3.01 -5.00
N TYR A 157 24.23 2.49 -4.18
CA TYR A 157 25.24 3.28 -3.52
C TYR A 157 26.49 3.41 -4.40
N PRO A 158 27.21 4.54 -4.34
CA PRO A 158 28.50 4.65 -4.99
C PRO A 158 29.46 3.58 -4.45
N PRO A 159 30.46 3.15 -5.23
CA PRO A 159 31.46 2.23 -4.73
C PRO A 159 32.19 2.86 -3.52
N GLU A 160 32.46 2.03 -2.53
CA GLU A 160 33.35 2.45 -1.44
C GLU A 160 34.71 2.81 -2.06
N ASP A 161 35.24 3.99 -1.72
CA ASP A 161 36.59 4.35 -2.11
C ASP A 161 37.52 3.26 -1.56
N SER A 162 38.05 2.44 -2.46
CA SER A 162 39.12 1.52 -2.07
C SER A 162 40.33 2.38 -1.77
N ASP A 163 40.55 2.65 -0.49
CA ASP A 163 41.81 3.21 0.00
C ASP A 163 42.96 2.40 -0.57
N GLY A 164 43.70 3.01 -1.52
CA GLY A 164 44.90 2.48 -2.15
C GLY A 164 46.09 2.45 -1.21
#